data_60f3a5bb4100444d3f349630ee7c7da0
#
_entry.id   60f3a5bb4100444d3f349630ee7c7da0
#
_cell.length_a   1.000
_cell.length_b   1.000
_cell.length_c   1.000
_cell.angle_alpha   90.00
_cell.angle_beta   90.00
_cell.angle_gamma   90.00
#
_symmetry.space_group_name_H-M   'P 1'
#
loop_
_entity.id
_entity.type
_entity.pdbx_description
1 polymer ?
#
loop_
_entity_poly.entity_id
_entity_poly.type
_entity_poly.pdbx_seq_one_letter_code
_entity_poly.pdbx_strand_id
1 'polypeptide(L)'
;TARSVTATPLHSAREAARAAPSLDALRALLENFDGCALKSTATRLVFADGNPQARIMFVGEAPGRDEDIEGLPFVGRSGKLLDRMIAAIGRDRSTAYIANVIPWRPPGNRTPTPQETQICLPFIQRQIELVNPDVLVTLGNPSTQTLLSTREGITTTRGKWFDYDTGTRTIRPMATLHPALLPPPPAYKPLPRQDP
;
A
#
# COMPACT_ATOMS: atom_id res chain seq x y z
N THR A 1 -23.24 -1.45 38.11
CA THR A 1 -23.30 -2.13 36.78
C THR A 1 -22.53 -1.29 35.77
N ALA A 2 -21.26 -1.60 35.57
CA ALA A 2 -20.44 -0.94 34.57
C ALA A 2 -20.95 -1.37 33.18
N ARG A 3 -21.46 -0.42 32.39
CA ARG A 3 -21.73 -0.63 30.97
C ARG A 3 -20.38 -0.87 30.28
N SER A 4 -20.15 -2.07 29.81
CA SER A 4 -19.07 -2.38 28.87
C SER A 4 -19.32 -1.55 27.62
N VAL A 5 -18.54 -0.51 27.42
CA VAL A 5 -18.52 0.24 26.16
C VAL A 5 -17.79 -0.68 25.18
N THR A 6 -18.56 -1.36 24.32
CA THR A 6 -17.98 -2.08 23.18
C THR A 6 -17.25 -1.07 22.33
N ALA A 7 -15.91 -1.16 22.29
CA ALA A 7 -15.09 -0.29 21.48
C ALA A 7 -15.51 -0.39 20.01
N THR A 8 -15.60 0.74 19.31
CA THR A 8 -15.90 0.74 17.87
C THR A 8 -14.75 0.03 17.11
N PRO A 9 -15.03 -0.61 15.95
CA PRO A 9 -13.99 -1.25 15.15
C PRO A 9 -12.79 -0.35 14.86
N LEU A 10 -13.01 0.92 14.64
CA LEU A 10 -11.95 1.91 14.44
C LEU A 10 -11.09 2.13 15.70
N HIS A 11 -11.72 2.19 16.88
CA HIS A 11 -11.00 2.35 18.13
C HIS A 11 -10.13 1.11 18.42
N SER A 12 -10.70 -0.08 18.26
CA SER A 12 -9.98 -1.35 18.35
C SER A 12 -8.79 -1.43 17.40
N ALA A 13 -8.96 -0.98 16.14
CA ALA A 13 -7.90 -0.96 15.15
C ALA A 13 -6.74 -0.06 15.56
N ARG A 14 -7.03 1.14 16.07
CA ARG A 14 -6.01 2.09 16.53
C ARG A 14 -5.22 1.56 17.72
N GLU A 15 -5.90 0.98 18.71
CA GLU A 15 -5.24 0.41 19.89
C GLU A 15 -4.38 -0.79 19.52
N ALA A 16 -4.92 -1.73 18.73
CA ALA A 16 -4.21 -2.91 18.29
C ALA A 16 -2.96 -2.55 17.47
N ALA A 17 -3.07 -1.63 16.51
CA ALA A 17 -1.96 -1.18 15.70
C ALA A 17 -0.85 -0.55 16.55
N ARG A 18 -1.20 0.35 17.48
CA ARG A 18 -0.22 0.98 18.38
C ARG A 18 0.49 -0.02 19.29
N ALA A 19 -0.18 -1.07 19.70
CA ALA A 19 0.38 -2.08 20.59
C ALA A 19 1.40 -3.01 19.89
N ALA A 20 1.39 -3.08 18.55
CA ALA A 20 2.28 -3.96 17.81
C ALA A 20 3.75 -3.48 17.89
N PRO A 21 4.66 -4.25 18.51
CA PRO A 21 6.06 -3.85 18.67
C PRO A 21 6.92 -4.12 17.41
N SER A 22 6.44 -4.91 16.47
CA SER A 22 7.16 -5.34 15.27
C SER A 22 6.22 -5.58 14.11
N LEU A 23 6.78 -5.72 12.91
CA LEU A 23 6.01 -6.08 11.70
C LEU A 23 5.37 -7.46 11.83
N ASP A 24 6.07 -8.44 12.41
CA ASP A 24 5.52 -9.77 12.64
C ASP A 24 4.34 -9.75 13.61
N ALA A 25 4.44 -8.97 14.69
CA ALA A 25 3.34 -8.78 15.62
C ALA A 25 2.15 -8.06 14.97
N LEU A 26 2.40 -7.05 14.13
CA LEU A 26 1.35 -6.34 13.39
C LEU A 26 0.64 -7.27 12.39
N ARG A 27 1.38 -8.12 11.69
CA ARG A 27 0.81 -9.14 10.81
C ARG A 27 -0.08 -10.11 11.57
N ALA A 28 0.40 -10.64 12.69
CA ALA A 28 -0.37 -11.56 13.53
C ALA A 28 -1.65 -10.92 14.07
N LEU A 29 -1.60 -9.64 14.43
CA LEU A 29 -2.79 -8.87 14.83
C LEU A 29 -3.80 -8.77 13.69
N LEU A 30 -3.36 -8.48 12.46
CA LEU A 30 -4.24 -8.42 11.28
C LEU A 30 -4.86 -9.78 10.96
N GLU A 31 -4.11 -10.86 11.07
CA GLU A 31 -4.61 -12.24 10.88
C GLU A 31 -5.75 -12.58 11.84
N ASN A 32 -5.76 -11.99 13.03
CA ASN A 32 -6.79 -12.20 14.05
C ASN A 32 -7.80 -11.06 14.20
N PHE A 33 -7.64 -9.98 13.42
CA PHE A 33 -8.51 -8.81 13.50
C PHE A 33 -9.81 -9.03 12.73
N ASP A 34 -10.95 -8.93 13.41
CA ASP A 34 -12.27 -9.16 12.82
C ASP A 34 -13.10 -7.89 12.61
N GLY A 35 -12.48 -6.72 12.81
CA GLY A 35 -13.15 -5.42 12.72
C GLY A 35 -13.39 -4.91 11.29
N CYS A 36 -12.88 -5.59 10.26
CA CYS A 36 -13.08 -5.21 8.86
C CYS A 36 -13.77 -6.33 8.08
N ALA A 37 -14.92 -6.02 7.49
CA ALA A 37 -15.72 -6.98 6.73
C ALA A 37 -14.97 -7.55 5.49
N LEU A 38 -14.01 -6.83 4.94
CA LEU A 38 -13.22 -7.31 3.80
C LEU A 38 -12.44 -8.59 4.10
N LYS A 39 -12.04 -8.80 5.35
CA LYS A 39 -11.36 -10.03 5.76
C LYS A 39 -12.19 -11.28 5.49
N SER A 40 -13.50 -11.22 5.70
CA SER A 40 -14.40 -12.38 5.53
C SER A 40 -14.62 -12.76 4.06
N THR A 41 -14.37 -11.83 3.13
CA THR A 41 -14.57 -12.04 1.68
C THR A 41 -13.27 -12.23 0.91
N ALA A 42 -12.14 -11.91 1.51
CA ALA A 42 -10.82 -12.13 0.94
C ALA A 42 -10.33 -13.57 1.19
N THR A 43 -9.50 -14.07 0.29
CA THR A 43 -8.88 -15.40 0.42
C THR A 43 -7.70 -15.36 1.38
N ARG A 44 -6.89 -14.31 1.29
CA ARG A 44 -5.67 -14.14 2.08
C ARG A 44 -5.47 -12.71 2.56
N LEU A 45 -4.75 -12.59 3.67
CA LEU A 45 -4.11 -11.34 4.07
C LEU A 45 -2.97 -11.04 3.09
N VAL A 46 -2.98 -9.85 2.50
CA VAL A 46 -1.90 -9.33 1.65
C VAL A 46 -1.18 -8.26 2.44
N PHE A 47 -0.19 -8.67 3.23
CA PHE A 47 0.46 -7.79 4.20
C PHE A 47 1.55 -6.93 3.59
N ALA A 48 2.56 -7.56 2.99
CA ALA A 48 3.69 -6.87 2.39
C ALA A 48 4.54 -7.82 1.53
N ASP A 49 5.45 -7.23 0.77
CA ASP A 49 6.55 -7.91 0.09
C ASP A 49 7.80 -7.03 0.13
N GLY A 50 8.95 -7.65 -0.01
CA GLY A 50 10.24 -6.97 -0.04
C GLY A 50 11.00 -6.98 1.27
N ASN A 51 11.86 -5.99 1.45
CA ASN A 51 12.79 -5.90 2.57
C ASN A 51 12.23 -5.01 3.70
N PRO A 52 11.97 -5.54 4.91
CA PRO A 52 11.50 -4.75 6.04
C PRO A 52 12.45 -3.63 6.50
N GLN A 53 13.71 -3.69 6.08
CA GLN A 53 14.73 -2.67 6.38
C GLN A 53 15.01 -1.74 5.20
N ALA A 54 14.15 -1.76 4.18
CA ALA A 54 14.31 -0.93 3.00
C ALA A 54 14.19 0.57 3.35
N ARG A 55 14.96 1.38 2.66
CA ARG A 55 14.91 2.84 2.79
C ARG A 55 13.82 3.49 1.95
N ILE A 56 13.22 2.73 1.02
CA ILE A 56 12.10 3.16 0.19
C ILE A 56 10.92 2.21 0.35
N MET A 57 9.74 2.77 0.54
CA MET A 57 8.49 2.04 0.70
C MET A 57 7.46 2.52 -0.30
N PHE A 58 6.79 1.58 -0.96
CA PHE A 58 5.71 1.81 -1.91
C PHE A 58 4.38 1.37 -1.29
N VAL A 59 3.37 2.22 -1.39
CA VAL A 59 2.04 1.93 -0.84
C VAL A 59 0.96 2.20 -1.88
N GLY A 60 0.26 1.14 -2.27
CA GLY A 60 -0.93 1.20 -3.10
C GLY A 60 -2.22 1.23 -2.30
N GLU A 61 -3.37 1.07 -2.96
CA GLU A 61 -4.69 1.12 -2.32
C GLU A 61 -5.09 -0.22 -1.71
N ALA A 62 -5.27 -1.24 -2.52
CA ALA A 62 -5.79 -2.54 -2.12
C ALA A 62 -5.34 -3.65 -3.08
N PRO A 63 -5.32 -4.92 -2.61
CA PRO A 63 -4.96 -6.04 -3.46
C PRO A 63 -6.04 -6.34 -4.50
N GLY A 64 -5.61 -6.83 -5.66
CA GLY A 64 -6.46 -7.41 -6.68
C GLY A 64 -6.57 -8.94 -6.53
N ARG A 65 -7.10 -9.58 -7.58
CA ARG A 65 -7.34 -11.04 -7.58
C ARG A 65 -6.05 -11.85 -7.41
N ASP A 66 -5.02 -11.53 -8.18
CA ASP A 66 -3.77 -12.29 -8.16
C ASP A 66 -3.07 -12.16 -6.81
N GLU A 67 -3.10 -10.97 -6.24
CA GLU A 67 -2.56 -10.68 -4.91
C GLU A 67 -3.30 -11.47 -3.82
N ASP A 68 -4.62 -11.55 -3.92
CA ASP A 68 -5.46 -12.30 -2.97
C ASP A 68 -5.19 -13.82 -3.04
N ILE A 69 -4.87 -14.33 -4.21
CA ILE A 69 -4.50 -15.75 -4.40
C ILE A 69 -3.11 -16.03 -3.85
N GLU A 70 -2.13 -15.18 -4.14
CA GLU A 70 -0.74 -15.39 -3.76
C GLU A 70 -0.41 -14.91 -2.33
N GLY A 71 -1.19 -13.96 -1.80
CA GLY A 71 -0.92 -13.35 -0.49
C GLY A 71 0.20 -12.32 -0.51
N LEU A 72 0.59 -11.83 -1.69
CA LEU A 72 1.65 -10.85 -1.90
C LEU A 72 1.12 -9.63 -2.68
N PRO A 73 1.56 -8.40 -2.34
CA PRO A 73 1.15 -7.19 -3.06
C PRO A 73 1.83 -7.09 -4.44
N PHE A 74 1.11 -6.53 -5.39
CA PHE A 74 1.63 -6.20 -6.72
C PHE A 74 2.31 -7.39 -7.45
N VAL A 75 1.61 -8.50 -7.57
CA VAL A 75 2.06 -9.71 -8.29
C VAL A 75 1.38 -9.88 -9.66
N GLY A 76 0.29 -9.16 -9.93
CA GLY A 76 -0.40 -9.17 -11.20
C GLY A 76 0.24 -8.24 -12.24
N ARG A 77 -0.55 -7.85 -13.24
CA ARG A 77 -0.09 -6.97 -14.34
C ARG A 77 0.47 -5.63 -13.84
N SER A 78 -0.19 -4.99 -12.89
CA SER A 78 0.29 -3.74 -12.27
C SER A 78 1.60 -3.97 -11.50
N GLY A 79 1.78 -5.12 -10.91
CA GLY A 79 3.01 -5.51 -10.21
C GLY A 79 4.21 -5.61 -11.15
N LYS A 80 4.04 -6.12 -12.36
CA LYS A 80 5.10 -6.16 -13.37
C LYS A 80 5.53 -4.77 -13.82
N LEU A 81 4.58 -3.83 -13.90
CA LEU A 81 4.89 -2.44 -14.19
C LEU A 81 5.59 -1.75 -13.01
N LEU A 82 5.16 -2.03 -11.78
CA LEU A 82 5.83 -1.53 -10.58
C LEU A 82 7.29 -2.04 -10.54
N ASP A 83 7.53 -3.30 -10.84
CA ASP A 83 8.90 -3.85 -10.89
C ASP A 83 9.79 -3.10 -11.88
N ARG A 84 9.25 -2.70 -13.05
CA ARG A 84 9.98 -1.86 -14.01
C ARG A 84 10.23 -0.44 -13.48
N MET A 85 9.26 0.15 -12.78
CA MET A 85 9.43 1.45 -12.14
C MET A 85 10.53 1.41 -11.07
N ILE A 86 10.54 0.36 -10.25
CA ILE A 86 11.54 0.15 -9.21
C ILE A 86 12.92 -0.07 -9.85
N ALA A 87 13.01 -0.88 -10.91
CA ALA A 87 14.25 -1.10 -11.65
C ALA A 87 14.80 0.18 -12.27
N ALA A 88 13.94 1.08 -12.75
CA ALA A 88 14.33 2.36 -13.32
C ALA A 88 15.07 3.29 -12.35
N ILE A 89 14.90 3.10 -11.04
CA ILE A 89 15.62 3.82 -9.98
C ILE A 89 16.75 2.98 -9.37
N GLY A 90 17.16 1.89 -10.03
CA GLY A 90 18.26 1.03 -9.60
C GLY A 90 17.93 0.16 -8.38
N ARG A 91 16.67 -0.17 -8.18
CA ARG A 91 16.16 -0.97 -7.07
C ARG A 91 15.45 -2.22 -7.57
N ASP A 92 15.18 -3.13 -6.65
CA ASP A 92 14.33 -4.32 -6.84
C ASP A 92 13.53 -4.59 -5.55
N ARG A 93 12.76 -5.68 -5.51
CA ARG A 93 11.98 -6.03 -4.32
C ARG A 93 12.83 -6.41 -3.11
N SER A 94 14.10 -6.75 -3.28
CA SER A 94 15.03 -7.00 -2.17
C SER A 94 15.54 -5.71 -1.52
N THR A 95 15.39 -4.57 -2.18
CA THR A 95 15.82 -3.24 -1.72
C THR A 95 14.67 -2.24 -1.56
N ALA A 96 13.45 -2.70 -1.69
CA ALA A 96 12.21 -1.93 -1.50
C ALA A 96 11.26 -2.69 -0.57
N TYR A 97 10.32 -1.97 0.03
CA TYR A 97 9.20 -2.55 0.78
C TYR A 97 7.89 -2.12 0.14
N ILE A 98 6.97 -3.06 -0.06
CA ILE A 98 5.74 -2.85 -0.81
C ILE A 98 4.55 -3.29 0.03
N ALA A 99 3.55 -2.44 0.14
CA ALA A 99 2.29 -2.72 0.85
C ALA A 99 1.10 -1.98 0.22
N ASN A 100 -0.06 -2.14 0.80
CA ASN A 100 -1.28 -1.42 0.46
C ASN A 100 -1.91 -0.81 1.72
N VAL A 101 -2.70 0.25 1.55
CA VAL A 101 -3.51 0.83 2.63
C VAL A 101 -4.46 -0.22 3.21
N ILE A 102 -5.07 -1.01 2.33
CA ILE A 102 -6.02 -2.07 2.68
C ILE A 102 -5.37 -3.43 2.40
N PRO A 103 -5.27 -4.32 3.41
CA PRO A 103 -4.55 -5.58 3.26
C PRO A 103 -5.45 -6.75 2.78
N TRP A 104 -6.72 -6.51 2.50
CA TRP A 104 -7.67 -7.51 2.00
C TRP A 104 -8.33 -7.07 0.71
N ARG A 105 -8.50 -7.99 -0.21
CA ARG A 105 -9.15 -7.71 -1.50
C ARG A 105 -10.62 -7.35 -1.33
N PRO A 106 -11.08 -6.20 -1.84
CA PRO A 106 -12.50 -5.91 -1.94
C PRO A 106 -13.20 -6.86 -2.93
N PRO A 107 -14.44 -7.30 -2.65
CA PRO A 107 -15.20 -8.18 -3.54
C PRO A 107 -15.28 -7.60 -4.96
N GLY A 108 -14.98 -8.43 -5.98
CA GLY A 108 -15.02 -8.00 -7.38
C GLY A 108 -14.04 -6.87 -7.72
N ASN A 109 -12.99 -6.66 -6.96
CA ASN A 109 -12.04 -5.55 -7.11
C ASN A 109 -12.71 -4.17 -7.06
N ARG A 110 -13.83 -4.03 -6.37
CA ARG A 110 -14.48 -2.71 -6.19
C ARG A 110 -13.59 -1.76 -5.42
N THR A 111 -13.86 -0.49 -5.54
CA THR A 111 -13.23 0.52 -4.68
C THR A 111 -13.61 0.28 -3.22
N PRO A 112 -12.66 0.32 -2.28
CA PRO A 112 -12.93 0.28 -0.85
C PRO A 112 -13.86 1.42 -0.42
N THR A 113 -14.71 1.15 0.55
CA THR A 113 -15.52 2.21 1.14
C THR A 113 -14.69 3.10 2.05
N PRO A 114 -15.12 4.36 2.31
CA PRO A 114 -14.44 5.23 3.27
C PRO A 114 -14.30 4.60 4.66
N GLN A 115 -15.29 3.85 5.11
CA GLN A 115 -15.26 3.16 6.40
C GLN A 115 -14.22 2.04 6.42
N GLU A 116 -14.13 1.23 5.38
CA GLU A 116 -13.10 0.19 5.25
C GLU A 116 -11.70 0.79 5.26
N THR A 117 -11.51 1.89 4.54
CA THR A 117 -10.24 2.64 4.53
C THR A 117 -9.88 3.17 5.91
N GLN A 118 -10.82 3.77 6.63
CA GLN A 118 -10.60 4.31 7.97
C GLN A 118 -10.24 3.22 8.99
N ILE A 119 -10.85 2.04 8.90
CA ILE A 119 -10.54 0.91 9.79
C ILE A 119 -9.13 0.37 9.52
N CYS A 120 -8.72 0.31 8.25
CA CYS A 120 -7.39 -0.23 7.87
C CYS A 120 -6.26 0.79 8.04
N LEU A 121 -6.54 2.08 7.97
CA LEU A 121 -5.55 3.16 8.02
C LEU A 121 -4.56 3.06 9.21
N PRO A 122 -5.00 2.79 10.46
CA PRO A 122 -4.07 2.68 11.58
C PRO A 122 -2.99 1.59 11.40
N PHE A 123 -3.30 0.51 10.70
CA PHE A 123 -2.36 -0.60 10.47
C PHE A 123 -1.29 -0.22 9.46
N ILE A 124 -1.64 0.42 8.33
CA ILE A 124 -0.63 0.88 7.37
C ILE A 124 0.22 2.02 7.95
N GLN A 125 -0.36 2.90 8.76
CA GLN A 125 0.40 3.93 9.47
C GLN A 125 1.44 3.32 10.41
N ARG A 126 1.05 2.28 11.18
CA ARG A 126 1.99 1.56 12.03
C ARG A 126 3.03 0.81 11.24
N GLN A 127 2.67 0.23 10.11
CA GLN A 127 3.59 -0.45 9.21
C GLN A 127 4.66 0.50 8.67
N ILE A 128 4.27 1.71 8.25
CA ILE A 128 5.21 2.77 7.83
C ILE A 128 6.15 3.16 8.96
N GLU A 129 5.63 3.34 10.17
CA GLU A 129 6.43 3.67 11.35
C GLU A 129 7.47 2.58 11.68
N LEU A 130 7.07 1.30 11.63
CA LEU A 130 7.94 0.15 11.92
C LEU A 130 8.99 -0.10 10.84
N VAL A 131 8.66 0.08 9.56
CA VAL A 131 9.63 0.02 8.45
C VAL A 131 10.58 1.20 8.50
N ASN A 132 10.08 2.36 8.89
CA ASN A 132 10.85 3.59 9.04
C ASN A 132 11.66 3.98 7.78
N PRO A 133 11.02 4.04 6.59
CA PRO A 133 11.71 4.37 5.36
C PRO A 133 12.15 5.83 5.33
N ASP A 134 13.15 6.16 4.52
CA ASP A 134 13.51 7.56 4.24
C ASP A 134 12.58 8.19 3.22
N VAL A 135 12.12 7.38 2.27
CA VAL A 135 11.23 7.80 1.20
C VAL A 135 10.00 6.91 1.16
N LEU A 136 8.83 7.53 1.16
CA LEU A 136 7.54 6.87 0.96
C LEU A 136 7.00 7.26 -0.41
N VAL A 137 6.61 6.28 -1.22
CA VAL A 137 5.98 6.52 -2.53
C VAL A 137 4.55 6.02 -2.49
N THR A 138 3.59 6.92 -2.69
CA THR A 138 2.17 6.56 -2.79
C THR A 138 1.80 6.32 -4.25
N LEU A 139 1.20 5.17 -4.52
CA LEU A 139 0.85 4.70 -5.86
C LEU A 139 -0.64 4.93 -6.14
N GLY A 140 -0.92 6.01 -6.87
CA GLY A 140 -2.27 6.37 -7.28
C GLY A 140 -2.99 7.31 -6.31
N ASN A 141 -4.14 7.78 -6.76
CA ASN A 141 -4.91 8.80 -6.06
C ASN A 141 -5.43 8.34 -4.67
N PRO A 142 -6.03 7.15 -4.52
CA PRO A 142 -6.60 6.74 -3.25
C PRO A 142 -5.57 6.63 -2.12
N SER A 143 -4.42 5.99 -2.38
CA SER A 143 -3.35 5.87 -1.39
C SER A 143 -2.75 7.23 -1.04
N THR A 144 -2.57 8.11 -2.03
CA THR A 144 -2.08 9.47 -1.83
C THR A 144 -3.01 10.29 -0.95
N GLN A 145 -4.29 10.34 -1.29
CA GLN A 145 -5.28 11.11 -0.53
C GLN A 145 -5.44 10.59 0.90
N THR A 146 -5.43 9.30 1.08
CA THR A 146 -5.59 8.67 2.40
C THR A 146 -4.39 8.93 3.30
N LEU A 147 -3.17 8.70 2.81
CA LEU A 147 -1.96 8.81 3.63
C LEU A 147 -1.50 10.26 3.81
N LEU A 148 -1.63 11.09 2.78
CA LEU A 148 -1.15 12.47 2.83
C LEU A 148 -2.24 13.46 3.23
N SER A 149 -3.44 12.99 3.54
CA SER A 149 -4.60 13.82 3.95
C SER A 149 -4.89 14.96 2.97
N THR A 150 -4.65 14.75 1.69
CA THR A 150 -4.92 15.71 0.62
C THR A 150 -6.21 15.39 -0.12
N ARG A 151 -6.87 16.41 -0.65
CA ARG A 151 -8.03 16.26 -1.55
C ARG A 151 -7.65 16.49 -3.01
N GLU A 152 -6.42 16.92 -3.26
CA GLU A 152 -5.93 17.14 -4.61
C GLU A 152 -5.80 15.83 -5.39
N GLY A 153 -6.10 15.87 -6.68
CA GLY A 153 -5.97 14.72 -7.57
C GLY A 153 -4.51 14.39 -7.88
N ILE A 154 -4.27 13.14 -8.29
CA ILE A 154 -2.91 12.65 -8.59
C ILE A 154 -2.23 13.43 -9.71
N THR A 155 -2.97 13.98 -10.66
CA THR A 155 -2.42 14.82 -11.73
C THR A 155 -1.77 16.11 -11.22
N THR A 156 -2.25 16.61 -10.08
CA THR A 156 -1.72 17.80 -9.40
C THR A 156 -0.61 17.46 -8.41
N THR A 157 -0.70 16.32 -7.74
CA THR A 157 0.19 15.93 -6.64
C THR A 157 1.39 15.09 -7.07
N ARG A 158 1.32 14.41 -8.23
CA ARG A 158 2.41 13.58 -8.74
C ARG A 158 3.73 14.35 -8.89
N GLY A 159 4.80 13.71 -8.47
CA GLY A 159 6.15 14.29 -8.55
C GLY A 159 6.44 15.40 -7.54
N LYS A 160 5.48 15.75 -6.70
CA LYS A 160 5.69 16.69 -5.59
C LYS A 160 6.11 15.95 -4.34
N TRP A 161 6.99 16.58 -3.57
CA TRP A 161 7.36 16.12 -2.23
C TRP A 161 6.40 16.70 -1.20
N PHE A 162 6.02 15.87 -0.25
CA PHE A 162 5.21 16.24 0.90
C PHE A 162 6.01 16.00 2.18
N ASP A 163 5.47 16.40 3.30
CA ASP A 163 5.95 16.01 4.62
C ASP A 163 4.94 15.05 5.24
N TYR A 164 5.42 13.98 5.83
CA TYR A 164 4.63 12.98 6.52
C TYR A 164 5.24 12.69 7.87
N ASP A 165 4.47 12.96 8.92
CA ASP A 165 4.85 12.63 10.29
C ASP A 165 4.47 11.18 10.59
N THR A 166 5.47 10.34 10.86
CA THR A 166 5.25 8.95 11.24
C THR A 166 4.88 8.79 12.73
N GLY A 167 4.94 9.86 13.51
CA GLY A 167 4.84 9.84 14.97
C GLY A 167 6.21 9.77 15.65
N THR A 168 7.26 9.35 14.95
CA THR A 168 8.64 9.29 15.46
C THR A 168 9.59 10.22 14.71
N ARG A 169 9.29 10.48 13.45
CA ARG A 169 10.02 11.44 12.60
C ARG A 169 9.20 11.87 11.40
N THR A 170 9.62 12.95 10.77
CA THR A 170 9.08 13.38 9.47
C THR A 170 9.87 12.73 8.34
N ILE A 171 9.17 12.12 7.39
CA ILE A 171 9.73 11.55 6.16
C ILE A 171 9.21 12.27 4.92
N ARG A 172 9.80 11.99 3.77
CA ARG A 172 9.47 12.64 2.50
C ARG A 172 8.67 11.70 1.59
N PRO A 173 7.33 11.78 1.58
CA PRO A 173 6.52 11.10 0.59
C PRO A 173 6.52 11.82 -0.75
N MET A 174 6.41 11.01 -1.81
CA MET A 174 6.13 11.45 -3.18
C MET A 174 4.94 10.69 -3.72
N ALA A 175 4.00 11.41 -4.30
CA ALA A 175 2.87 10.80 -5.01
C ALA A 175 3.26 10.48 -6.45
N THR A 176 2.85 9.30 -6.95
CA THR A 176 2.99 8.93 -8.35
C THR A 176 1.73 8.25 -8.89
N LEU A 177 1.66 8.10 -10.19
CA LEU A 177 0.56 7.37 -10.82
C LEU A 177 0.58 5.90 -10.40
N HIS A 178 -0.62 5.33 -10.25
CA HIS A 178 -0.73 3.87 -10.12
C HIS A 178 -0.20 3.19 -11.39
N PRO A 179 0.58 2.11 -11.29
CA PRO A 179 1.14 1.43 -12.45
C PRO A 179 0.10 1.06 -13.51
N ALA A 180 -1.13 0.71 -13.11
CA ALA A 180 -2.22 0.40 -14.03
C ALA A 180 -2.66 1.58 -14.94
N LEU A 181 -2.32 2.82 -14.57
CA LEU A 181 -2.64 4.03 -15.34
C LEU A 181 -1.52 4.42 -16.31
N LEU A 182 -0.40 3.72 -16.28
CA LEU A 182 0.68 3.96 -17.23
C LEU A 182 0.30 3.37 -18.60
N PRO A 183 0.56 4.10 -19.71
CA PRO A 183 0.35 3.54 -21.03
C PRO A 183 1.23 2.29 -21.21
N PRO A 184 0.78 1.29 -21.98
CA PRO A 184 1.65 0.19 -22.35
C PRO A 184 2.89 0.77 -23.06
N PRO A 185 4.07 0.15 -22.90
CA PRO A 185 5.26 0.58 -23.62
C PRO A 185 4.94 0.60 -25.12
N PRO A 186 5.40 1.61 -25.86
CA PRO A 186 5.19 1.65 -27.30
C PRO A 186 5.69 0.34 -27.90
N ALA A 187 4.87 -0.27 -28.76
CA ALA A 187 5.26 -1.49 -29.45
C ALA A 187 6.58 -1.22 -30.17
N TYR A 188 7.62 -2.01 -29.86
CA TYR A 188 8.87 -1.92 -30.56
C TYR A 188 8.60 -2.22 -32.05
N LYS A 189 8.60 -1.18 -32.88
CA LYS A 189 8.66 -1.34 -34.33
C LYS A 189 10.15 -1.56 -34.65
N PRO A 190 10.55 -2.76 -35.07
CA PRO A 190 11.92 -2.93 -35.54
C PRO A 190 12.14 -1.95 -36.68
N LEU A 191 13.25 -1.22 -36.61
CA LEU A 191 13.68 -0.39 -37.73
C LEU A 191 13.72 -1.27 -38.98
N PRO A 192 13.22 -0.80 -40.13
CA PRO A 192 13.36 -1.53 -41.38
C PRO A 192 14.84 -1.82 -41.58
N ARG A 193 15.16 -3.11 -41.82
CA ARG A 193 16.51 -3.50 -42.21
C ARG A 193 16.84 -2.69 -43.47
N GLN A 194 17.85 -1.86 -43.36
CA GLN A 194 18.51 -1.36 -44.57
C GLN A 194 19.30 -2.54 -45.12
N ASP A 195 18.73 -3.19 -46.11
CA ASP A 195 19.48 -4.15 -46.91
C ASP A 195 20.58 -3.39 -47.67
N PRO A 196 21.78 -3.98 -47.80
CA PRO A 196 22.92 -3.36 -48.45
C PRO A 196 22.73 -3.11 -49.93
#